data_ef6fcd81165e24dbc5430737a5c922c2
#
_entry.id   ef6fcd81165e24dbc5430737a5c922c2
#
_cell.length_a   1.000
_cell.length_b   1.000
_cell.length_c   1.000
_cell.angle_alpha   90.00
_cell.angle_beta   90.00
_cell.angle_gamma   90.00
#
_symmetry.space_group_name_H-M   'P 1'
#
loop_
_entity.id
_entity.type
_entity.pdbx_description
1 polymer ?
#
loop_
_entity_poly.entity_id
_entity_poly.type
_entity_poly.pdbx_seq_one_letter_code
_entity_poly.pdbx_strand_id
1 'polypeptide(L)'
;MNDLQLIKRIDDNLMTVSSRNRYSYKPHSLFVSGTENDVQDITSGDFRSVTEARYGWIFGRWRVYARGGVDFNYHDMASSLSGLELPYVMHNDMSFSLLNTYLAPEVSYESYKWRVTLSVPTSYNLHHIRDKKTDGNTTNNYVAATPSLYVRHQINAKMEIAAQLRYSLTPPKASTYIFGLMMTDFRNLCMDTPITEYNDTRSVTMTFKYRNPITSLFFNLTGQYEWSSNPYMTNQLFMDNYILSTISPTRNDDHSLILNGSISKGLMSGRMTIGLDAGYIQMWDNAMRQNSISPYMLQVLNIQPYLKGHFTNWFSADYRLSYSKNTMDIEDATGSNHDALKQYLTLTFVPAKKWQVAIGGEHYYTKFSSGSSTNLILLDASVRWNISKMVDISLTAANLLNQREYRYASYGLLSETEYMYRLRGRSVMASIQVRL
;
A
#
# COMPACT_ATOMS: atom_id res chain seq x y z
N MET A 1 -3.10 -13.97 20.26
CA MET A 1 -4.26 -13.21 19.74
C MET A 1 -5.51 -13.81 20.33
N ASN A 2 -6.40 -13.00 20.91
CA ASN A 2 -7.70 -13.41 21.43
C ASN A 2 -8.75 -12.47 20.82
N ASP A 3 -9.86 -13.04 20.32
CA ASP A 3 -10.95 -12.27 19.68
C ASP A 3 -12.28 -12.81 20.22
N LEU A 4 -13.01 -11.95 20.94
CA LEU A 4 -14.31 -12.25 21.52
C LEU A 4 -15.34 -11.36 20.84
N GLN A 5 -16.42 -11.95 20.36
CA GLN A 5 -17.54 -11.23 19.79
C GLN A 5 -18.87 -11.70 20.36
N LEU A 6 -19.65 -10.77 20.87
CA LEU A 6 -21.03 -10.99 21.29
C LEU A 6 -21.95 -10.24 20.32
N ILE A 7 -22.90 -10.96 19.74
CA ILE A 7 -23.93 -10.40 18.87
C ILE A 7 -25.28 -10.66 19.51
N LYS A 8 -26.04 -9.62 19.77
CA LYS A 8 -27.39 -9.72 20.35
C LYS A 8 -28.37 -8.94 19.48
N ARG A 9 -29.46 -9.56 19.08
CA ARG A 9 -30.58 -8.90 18.47
C ARG A 9 -31.49 -8.32 19.57
N ILE A 10 -31.82 -7.05 19.43
CA ILE A 10 -32.73 -6.31 20.34
C ILE A 10 -33.80 -5.73 19.42
N ASP A 11 -35.01 -6.33 19.46
CA ASP A 11 -36.09 -6.07 18.50
C ASP A 11 -35.59 -6.25 17.04
N ASP A 12 -35.72 -5.22 16.21
CA ASP A 12 -35.23 -5.20 14.83
C ASP A 12 -33.79 -4.73 14.68
N ASN A 13 -33.16 -4.38 15.79
CA ASN A 13 -31.80 -3.81 15.81
C ASN A 13 -30.76 -4.84 16.25
N LEU A 14 -29.52 -4.59 15.85
CA LEU A 14 -28.38 -5.47 16.16
C LEU A 14 -27.39 -4.73 17.06
N MET A 15 -27.13 -5.31 18.22
CA MET A 15 -26.03 -4.90 19.10
C MET A 15 -24.84 -5.84 18.89
N THR A 16 -23.67 -5.28 18.71
CA THR A 16 -22.42 -6.03 18.62
C THR A 16 -21.44 -5.50 19.64
N VAL A 17 -20.85 -6.38 20.44
CA VAL A 17 -19.72 -6.05 21.32
C VAL A 17 -18.56 -6.95 20.92
N SER A 18 -17.41 -6.38 20.68
CA SER A 18 -16.21 -7.13 20.34
C SER A 18 -15.03 -6.69 21.20
N SER A 19 -14.18 -7.64 21.56
CA SER A 19 -12.92 -7.38 22.25
C SER A 19 -11.81 -8.19 21.58
N ARG A 20 -10.80 -7.50 21.10
CA ARG A 20 -9.66 -8.10 20.41
C ARG A 20 -8.38 -7.73 21.13
N ASN A 21 -7.63 -8.74 21.53
CA ASN A 21 -6.36 -8.58 22.21
C ASN A 21 -5.26 -9.26 21.42
N ARG A 22 -4.16 -8.53 21.20
CA ARG A 22 -2.99 -9.04 20.50
C ARG A 22 -1.74 -8.70 21.29
N TYR A 23 -0.89 -9.69 21.46
CA TYR A 23 0.47 -9.51 21.95
C TYR A 23 1.44 -10.04 20.91
N SER A 24 2.53 -9.35 20.67
CA SER A 24 3.65 -9.82 19.87
C SER A 24 4.97 -9.40 20.51
N TYR A 25 5.94 -10.31 20.49
CA TYR A 25 7.31 -10.06 20.91
C TYR A 25 8.23 -10.44 19.76
N LYS A 26 9.16 -9.56 19.40
CA LYS A 26 10.00 -9.72 18.22
C LYS A 26 11.43 -9.29 18.54
N PRO A 27 12.33 -10.25 18.79
CA PRO A 27 13.77 -9.98 18.76
C PRO A 27 14.26 -9.92 17.33
N HIS A 28 15.08 -8.95 16.98
CA HIS A 28 15.74 -8.79 15.70
C HIS A 28 17.21 -8.46 15.91
N SER A 29 18.07 -8.97 15.03
CA SER A 29 19.47 -8.63 14.99
C SER A 29 19.85 -8.34 13.54
N LEU A 30 20.52 -7.21 13.31
CA LEU A 30 21.12 -6.84 12.03
C LEU A 30 22.63 -6.85 12.19
N PHE A 31 23.29 -7.65 11.38
CA PHE A 31 24.75 -7.70 11.32
C PHE A 31 25.21 -7.15 9.96
N VAL A 32 26.06 -6.14 9.99
CA VAL A 32 26.68 -5.53 8.81
C VAL A 32 28.16 -5.79 8.87
N SER A 33 28.68 -6.61 7.94
CA SER A 33 30.12 -6.88 7.82
C SER A 33 30.76 -5.88 6.86
N GLY A 34 31.80 -5.20 7.32
CA GLY A 34 32.58 -4.23 6.54
C GLY A 34 33.98 -4.09 7.10
N THR A 35 34.54 -2.88 7.03
CA THR A 35 35.81 -2.51 7.70
C THR A 35 35.65 -2.57 9.23
N GLU A 36 34.47 -2.28 9.71
CA GLU A 36 34.00 -2.46 11.10
C GLU A 36 32.77 -3.37 11.06
N ASN A 37 32.65 -4.24 12.03
CA ASN A 37 31.49 -5.14 12.12
C ASN A 37 30.44 -4.48 13.00
N ASP A 38 29.43 -3.91 12.37
CA ASP A 38 28.33 -3.26 13.06
C ASP A 38 27.25 -4.28 13.43
N VAL A 39 26.80 -4.26 14.66
CA VAL A 39 25.74 -5.12 15.16
C VAL A 39 24.64 -4.29 15.80
N GLN A 40 23.45 -4.39 15.28
CA GLN A 40 22.23 -3.79 15.85
C GLN A 40 21.35 -4.90 16.41
N ASP A 41 21.17 -4.90 17.72
CA ASP A 41 20.19 -5.75 18.40
C ASP A 41 18.97 -4.95 18.79
N ILE A 42 17.77 -5.49 18.51
CA ILE A 42 16.49 -4.86 18.81
C ILE A 42 15.56 -5.89 19.45
N THR A 43 14.96 -5.54 20.57
CA THR A 43 13.84 -6.29 21.13
C THR A 43 12.62 -5.39 21.19
N SER A 44 11.49 -5.85 20.69
CA SER A 44 10.24 -5.09 20.75
C SER A 44 9.08 -5.97 21.21
N GLY A 45 8.26 -5.40 22.09
CA GLY A 45 7.03 -5.97 22.57
C GLY A 45 5.86 -5.06 22.22
N ASP A 46 4.81 -5.61 21.63
CA ASP A 46 3.58 -4.88 21.31
C ASP A 46 2.40 -5.55 22.02
N PHE A 47 1.61 -4.78 22.70
CA PHE A 47 0.31 -5.20 23.22
C PHE A 47 -0.76 -4.23 22.73
N ARG A 48 -1.80 -4.76 22.08
CA ARG A 48 -2.96 -3.97 21.67
C ARG A 48 -4.24 -4.63 22.12
N SER A 49 -5.12 -3.85 22.74
CA SER A 49 -6.45 -4.24 23.18
C SER A 49 -7.48 -3.28 22.59
N VAL A 50 -8.41 -3.79 21.81
CA VAL A 50 -9.52 -3.00 21.25
C VAL A 50 -10.83 -3.60 21.74
N THR A 51 -11.59 -2.83 22.49
CA THR A 51 -12.95 -3.20 22.91
C THR A 51 -13.93 -2.18 22.35
N GLU A 52 -14.91 -2.66 21.60
CA GLU A 52 -15.85 -1.84 20.86
C GLU A 52 -17.27 -2.37 21.05
N ALA A 53 -18.22 -1.46 21.24
CA ALA A 53 -19.65 -1.71 21.18
C ALA A 53 -20.27 -0.92 20.03
N ARG A 54 -21.16 -1.55 19.28
CA ARG A 54 -21.92 -0.93 18.20
C ARG A 54 -23.40 -1.25 18.38
N TYR A 55 -24.23 -0.23 18.21
CA TYR A 55 -25.66 -0.38 18.16
C TYR A 55 -26.26 0.43 17.00
N GLY A 56 -27.29 -0.08 16.35
CA GLY A 56 -27.92 0.56 15.20
C GLY A 56 -29.43 0.61 15.33
N TRP A 57 -30.04 1.71 14.90
CA TRP A 57 -31.48 1.94 14.79
C TRP A 57 -31.87 2.13 13.34
N ILE A 58 -33.01 1.59 12.95
CA ILE A 58 -33.57 1.71 11.60
C ILE A 58 -34.95 2.36 11.70
N PHE A 59 -35.09 3.53 11.06
CA PHE A 59 -36.32 4.30 11.02
C PHE A 59 -36.72 4.58 9.56
N GLY A 60 -37.42 3.66 8.93
CA GLY A 60 -37.80 3.77 7.52
C GLY A 60 -36.56 3.86 6.62
N ARG A 61 -36.29 5.05 6.07
CA ARG A 61 -35.12 5.31 5.20
C ARG A 61 -33.87 5.78 5.95
N TRP A 62 -34.01 6.02 7.25
CA TRP A 62 -32.93 6.48 8.11
C TRP A 62 -32.31 5.31 8.86
N ARG A 63 -30.99 5.31 8.93
CA ARG A 63 -30.22 4.39 9.77
C ARG A 63 -29.28 5.22 10.64
N VAL A 64 -29.36 5.01 11.92
CA VAL A 64 -28.51 5.67 12.89
C VAL A 64 -27.67 4.60 13.57
N TYR A 65 -26.37 4.77 13.58
CA TYR A 65 -25.44 3.89 14.28
C TYR A 65 -24.67 4.70 15.31
N ALA A 66 -24.48 4.11 16.47
CA ALA A 66 -23.52 4.57 17.45
C ALA A 66 -22.50 3.45 17.68
N ARG A 67 -21.25 3.80 17.55
CA ARG A 67 -20.12 2.92 17.82
C ARG A 67 -19.22 3.63 18.82
N GLY A 68 -18.89 2.97 19.93
CA GLY A 68 -18.00 3.50 20.94
C GLY A 68 -17.07 2.42 21.46
N GLY A 69 -15.88 2.81 21.87
CA GLY A 69 -14.90 1.84 22.31
C GLY A 69 -13.65 2.46 22.91
N VAL A 70 -12.77 1.56 23.31
CA VAL A 70 -11.45 1.85 23.85
C VAL A 70 -10.41 1.04 23.06
N ASP A 71 -9.40 1.72 22.53
CA ASP A 71 -8.22 1.13 21.87
C ASP A 71 -7.00 1.49 22.69
N PHE A 72 -6.40 0.50 23.33
CA PHE A 72 -5.16 0.64 24.09
C PHE A 72 -4.03 -0.03 23.34
N ASN A 73 -2.97 0.71 23.09
CA ASN A 73 -1.75 0.23 22.46
C ASN A 73 -0.57 0.50 23.38
N TYR A 74 0.22 -0.53 23.67
CA TYR A 74 1.45 -0.45 24.43
C TYR A 74 2.59 -1.04 23.58
N HIS A 75 3.66 -0.30 23.43
CA HIS A 75 4.87 -0.68 22.74
C HIS A 75 6.06 -0.50 23.66
N ASP A 76 6.88 -1.52 23.78
CA ASP A 76 8.13 -1.54 24.53
C ASP A 76 9.26 -1.90 23.57
N MET A 77 10.35 -1.12 23.59
CA MET A 77 11.49 -1.34 22.71
C MET A 77 12.80 -1.08 23.43
N ALA A 78 13.71 -2.04 23.32
CA ALA A 78 15.11 -1.85 23.67
C ALA A 78 15.98 -2.13 22.45
N SER A 79 17.00 -1.30 22.23
CA SER A 79 17.97 -1.52 21.16
C SER A 79 19.38 -1.17 21.62
N SER A 80 20.37 -1.83 21.01
CA SER A 80 21.78 -1.51 21.17
C SER A 80 22.50 -1.61 19.83
N LEU A 81 23.33 -0.64 19.52
CA LEU A 81 24.18 -0.59 18.34
C LEU A 81 25.64 -0.62 18.81
N SER A 82 26.45 -1.51 18.24
CA SER A 82 27.88 -1.66 18.53
C SER A 82 28.68 -1.75 17.24
N GLY A 83 29.96 -1.43 17.28
CA GLY A 83 30.87 -1.39 16.14
C GLY A 83 31.05 0.02 15.55
N LEU A 84 30.07 0.88 15.66
CA LEU A 84 30.08 2.23 15.12
C LEU A 84 30.56 3.24 16.17
N GLU A 85 31.51 4.11 15.82
CA GLU A 85 32.00 5.20 16.69
C GLU A 85 31.42 6.55 16.22
N LEU A 86 30.25 6.91 16.71
CA LEU A 86 29.61 8.20 16.46
C LEU A 86 29.27 8.90 17.78
N PRO A 87 29.22 10.25 17.83
CA PRO A 87 28.96 11.02 19.04
C PRO A 87 27.47 11.02 19.44
N TYR A 88 26.83 9.87 19.34
CA TYR A 88 25.41 9.69 19.65
C TYR A 88 25.20 8.57 20.66
N VAL A 89 24.05 8.58 21.32
CA VAL A 89 23.64 7.49 22.21
C VAL A 89 23.30 6.27 21.36
N MET A 90 23.99 5.14 21.58
CA MET A 90 23.90 3.91 20.78
C MET A 90 22.89 2.89 21.32
N HIS A 91 22.02 3.28 22.21
CA HIS A 91 21.05 2.38 22.82
C HIS A 91 19.73 3.09 23.12
N ASN A 92 18.65 2.35 23.00
CA ASN A 92 17.30 2.76 23.37
C ASN A 92 16.74 1.83 24.43
N ASP A 93 15.93 2.34 25.34
CA ASP A 93 15.09 1.56 26.26
C ASP A 93 13.85 2.41 26.55
N MET A 94 12.84 2.24 25.74
CA MET A 94 11.67 3.11 25.73
C MET A 94 10.37 2.33 25.83
N SER A 95 9.35 2.96 26.37
CA SER A 95 7.98 2.49 26.27
C SER A 95 7.04 3.60 25.80
N PHE A 96 6.07 3.21 24.99
CA PHE A 96 5.03 4.06 24.47
C PHE A 96 3.68 3.45 24.78
N SER A 97 2.73 4.23 25.28
CA SER A 97 1.35 3.83 25.40
C SER A 97 0.41 4.87 24.82
N LEU A 98 -0.61 4.39 24.13
CA LEU A 98 -1.70 5.18 23.58
C LEU A 98 -3.02 4.60 24.05
N LEU A 99 -3.79 5.38 24.78
CA LEU A 99 -5.18 5.11 25.12
C LEU A 99 -6.07 6.01 24.27
N ASN A 100 -6.87 5.40 23.42
CA ASN A 100 -7.88 6.09 22.60
C ASN A 100 -9.27 5.64 23.04
N THR A 101 -10.06 6.56 23.57
CA THR A 101 -11.47 6.35 23.88
C THR A 101 -12.31 7.13 22.88
N TYR A 102 -13.24 6.48 22.19
CA TYR A 102 -13.97 7.13 21.10
C TYR A 102 -15.46 6.84 21.10
N LEU A 103 -16.20 7.77 20.51
CA LEU A 103 -17.60 7.65 20.12
C LEU A 103 -17.72 8.06 18.65
N ALA A 104 -18.31 7.21 17.83
CA ALA A 104 -18.48 7.42 16.40
C ALA A 104 -19.96 7.30 16.02
N PRO A 105 -20.74 8.39 16.15
CA PRO A 105 -22.09 8.44 15.62
C PRO A 105 -22.08 8.51 14.10
N GLU A 106 -23.00 7.80 13.48
CA GLU A 106 -23.23 7.78 12.04
C GLU A 106 -24.72 7.87 11.76
N VAL A 107 -25.11 8.75 10.85
CA VAL A 107 -26.49 8.89 10.36
C VAL A 107 -26.45 8.67 8.85
N SER A 108 -27.27 7.75 8.36
CA SER A 108 -27.40 7.43 6.95
C SER A 108 -28.84 7.52 6.50
N TYR A 109 -29.08 8.26 5.42
CA TYR A 109 -30.35 8.27 4.68
C TYR A 109 -30.19 7.43 3.43
N GLU A 110 -31.07 6.47 3.20
CA GLU A 110 -31.02 5.59 2.03
C GLU A 110 -32.36 5.54 1.32
N SER A 111 -32.34 5.87 0.05
CA SER A 111 -33.48 5.74 -0.88
C SER A 111 -33.02 5.06 -2.18
N TYR A 112 -33.94 4.80 -3.07
CA TYR A 112 -33.61 4.20 -4.38
C TYR A 112 -32.53 4.97 -5.16
N LYS A 113 -32.58 6.33 -5.11
CA LYS A 113 -31.67 7.18 -5.87
C LYS A 113 -30.53 7.75 -5.02
N TRP A 114 -30.74 7.92 -3.72
CA TRP A 114 -29.81 8.64 -2.87
C TRP A 114 -29.36 7.79 -1.69
N ARG A 115 -28.08 7.86 -1.40
CA ARG A 115 -27.53 7.48 -0.10
C ARG A 115 -26.64 8.63 0.41
N VAL A 116 -26.97 9.12 1.59
CA VAL A 116 -26.20 10.17 2.26
C VAL A 116 -25.81 9.63 3.61
N THR A 117 -24.54 9.63 3.93
CA THR A 117 -24.01 9.16 5.22
C THR A 117 -23.12 10.22 5.81
N LEU A 118 -23.46 10.68 7.01
CA LEU A 118 -22.64 11.57 7.82
C LEU A 118 -22.14 10.78 9.03
N SER A 119 -20.85 10.79 9.26
CA SER A 119 -20.20 10.19 10.43
C SER A 119 -19.28 11.22 11.08
N VAL A 120 -19.33 11.31 12.42
CA VAL A 120 -18.53 12.27 13.20
C VAL A 120 -17.83 11.53 14.35
N PRO A 121 -16.85 10.67 14.06
CA PRO A 121 -16.04 10.05 15.10
C PRO A 121 -15.36 11.12 15.95
N THR A 122 -15.52 11.02 17.26
CA THR A 122 -14.86 11.89 18.25
C THR A 122 -14.08 10.99 19.20
N SER A 123 -12.85 11.34 19.49
CA SER A 123 -11.99 10.55 20.36
C SER A 123 -11.21 11.43 21.34
N TYR A 124 -10.97 10.87 22.51
CA TYR A 124 -9.99 11.35 23.47
C TYR A 124 -8.79 10.42 23.45
N ASN A 125 -7.62 10.98 23.21
CA ASN A 125 -6.37 10.27 23.06
C ASN A 125 -5.41 10.70 24.15
N LEU A 126 -4.83 9.74 24.86
CA LEU A 126 -3.80 9.94 25.86
C LEU A 126 -2.54 9.19 25.44
N HIS A 127 -1.49 9.95 25.18
CA HIS A 127 -0.15 9.44 24.83
C HIS A 127 0.75 9.53 26.05
N HIS A 128 1.49 8.47 26.30
CA HIS A 128 2.52 8.44 27.32
C HIS A 128 3.78 7.79 26.73
N ILE A 129 4.88 8.54 26.74
CA ILE A 129 6.19 8.12 26.23
C ILE A 129 7.16 8.19 27.38
N ARG A 130 7.89 7.11 27.62
CA ARG A 130 8.91 7.04 28.66
C ARG A 130 10.21 6.52 28.06
N ASP A 131 11.28 7.30 28.23
CA ASP A 131 12.65 6.82 28.07
C ASP A 131 13.13 6.34 29.45
N LYS A 132 13.35 5.03 29.58
CA LYS A 132 13.75 4.41 30.84
C LYS A 132 15.21 4.67 31.18
N LYS A 133 16.03 5.15 30.23
CA LYS A 133 17.46 5.45 30.43
C LYS A 133 17.69 6.85 31.03
N THR A 134 16.99 7.83 30.48
CA THR A 134 17.09 9.22 30.94
C THR A 134 16.04 9.57 31.98
N ASP A 135 15.14 8.62 32.30
CA ASP A 135 13.92 8.81 33.12
C ASP A 135 13.01 9.94 32.59
N GLY A 136 13.21 10.26 31.29
CA GLY A 136 12.38 11.22 30.55
C GLY A 136 10.96 10.71 30.39
N ASN A 137 9.99 11.55 30.70
CA ASN A 137 8.58 11.20 30.64
C ASN A 137 7.79 12.31 29.95
N THR A 138 7.10 11.98 28.87
CA THR A 138 6.24 12.91 28.14
C THR A 138 4.83 12.37 28.08
N THR A 139 3.88 13.17 28.55
CA THR A 139 2.46 12.85 28.47
C THR A 139 1.74 13.94 27.71
N ASN A 140 0.96 13.56 26.71
CA ASN A 140 0.12 14.48 25.95
C ASN A 140 -1.29 13.92 25.81
N ASN A 141 -2.29 14.80 25.86
CA ASN A 141 -3.66 14.45 25.61
C ASN A 141 -4.24 15.28 24.46
N TYR A 142 -5.17 14.69 23.74
CA TYR A 142 -5.74 15.32 22.56
C TYR A 142 -7.18 14.86 22.31
N VAL A 143 -8.07 15.82 22.03
CA VAL A 143 -9.44 15.55 21.57
C VAL A 143 -9.48 15.72 20.06
N ALA A 144 -9.93 14.68 19.36
CA ALA A 144 -10.04 14.66 17.92
C ALA A 144 -11.49 14.47 17.47
N ALA A 145 -11.93 15.21 16.46
CA ALA A 145 -13.14 14.94 15.72
C ALA A 145 -12.78 14.77 14.24
N THR A 146 -13.18 13.64 13.65
CA THR A 146 -12.82 13.27 12.27
C THR A 146 -14.07 13.06 11.40
N PRO A 147 -14.78 14.16 11.03
CA PRO A 147 -16.02 14.07 10.27
C PRO A 147 -15.79 13.53 8.86
N SER A 148 -16.79 12.79 8.38
CA SER A 148 -16.87 12.37 6.99
C SER A 148 -18.30 12.45 6.47
N LEU A 149 -18.46 12.93 5.23
CA LEU A 149 -19.72 12.99 4.51
C LEU A 149 -19.58 12.20 3.22
N TYR A 150 -20.42 11.21 3.05
CA TYR A 150 -20.53 10.43 1.81
C TYR A 150 -21.90 10.66 1.18
N VAL A 151 -21.93 10.99 -0.10
CA VAL A 151 -23.14 11.18 -0.90
C VAL A 151 -23.02 10.33 -2.15
N ARG A 152 -24.02 9.48 -2.39
CA ARG A 152 -24.17 8.71 -3.62
C ARG A 152 -25.50 9.05 -4.28
N HIS A 153 -25.48 9.30 -5.58
CA HIS A 153 -26.65 9.51 -6.39
C HIS A 153 -26.71 8.52 -7.57
N GLN A 154 -27.77 7.73 -7.63
CA GLN A 154 -28.08 6.88 -8.76
C GLN A 154 -28.83 7.69 -9.81
N ILE A 155 -28.15 8.17 -10.86
CA ILE A 155 -28.74 9.01 -11.90
C ILE A 155 -29.81 8.21 -12.67
N ASN A 156 -29.42 6.98 -13.06
CA ASN A 156 -30.29 6.00 -13.70
C ASN A 156 -29.76 4.57 -13.48
N ALA A 157 -30.38 3.55 -14.04
CA ALA A 157 -29.98 2.15 -13.88
C ALA A 157 -28.52 1.84 -14.31
N LYS A 158 -27.91 2.73 -15.10
CA LYS A 158 -26.55 2.53 -15.64
C LYS A 158 -25.51 3.49 -15.05
N MET A 159 -25.93 4.61 -14.47
CA MET A 159 -25.04 5.71 -14.05
C MET A 159 -25.19 5.99 -12.57
N GLU A 160 -24.05 6.05 -11.91
CA GLU A 160 -23.92 6.38 -10.48
C GLU A 160 -22.81 7.42 -10.31
N ILE A 161 -23.05 8.42 -9.48
CA ILE A 161 -22.03 9.36 -9.01
C ILE A 161 -21.97 9.29 -7.47
N ALA A 162 -20.76 9.34 -6.92
CA ALA A 162 -20.55 9.44 -5.48
C ALA A 162 -19.51 10.49 -5.17
N ALA A 163 -19.67 11.16 -4.03
CA ALA A 163 -18.70 12.10 -3.48
C ALA A 163 -18.46 11.79 -2.01
N GLN A 164 -17.23 11.93 -1.55
CA GLN A 164 -16.85 11.79 -0.16
C GLN A 164 -15.96 12.96 0.26
N LEU A 165 -16.33 13.62 1.35
CA LEU A 165 -15.51 14.59 2.05
C LEU A 165 -15.04 13.93 3.35
N ARG A 166 -13.78 14.04 3.67
CA ARG A 166 -13.21 13.44 4.88
C ARG A 166 -12.16 14.34 5.50
N TYR A 167 -12.24 14.47 6.80
CA TYR A 167 -11.18 14.98 7.65
C TYR A 167 -10.65 13.86 8.53
N SER A 168 -9.36 13.71 8.65
CA SER A 168 -8.72 12.69 9.48
C SER A 168 -7.53 13.26 10.23
N LEU A 169 -7.33 12.75 11.44
CA LEU A 169 -6.19 13.04 12.30
C LEU A 169 -5.46 11.73 12.56
N THR A 170 -4.18 11.70 12.26
CA THR A 170 -3.34 10.51 12.43
C THR A 170 -2.32 10.77 13.52
N PRO A 171 -2.34 9.98 14.62
CA PRO A 171 -1.32 10.10 15.67
C PRO A 171 0.05 9.73 15.12
N PRO A 172 1.13 10.28 15.70
CA PRO A 172 2.49 9.86 15.39
C PRO A 172 2.66 8.37 15.71
N LYS A 173 3.51 7.72 14.92
CA LYS A 173 3.78 6.28 15.08
C LYS A 173 4.80 6.04 16.19
N ALA A 174 4.74 4.88 16.85
CA ALA A 174 5.73 4.48 17.85
C ALA A 174 7.18 4.50 17.31
N SER A 175 7.37 4.23 16.02
CA SER A 175 8.68 4.30 15.35
C SER A 175 9.26 5.71 15.23
N THR A 176 8.51 6.76 15.56
CA THR A 176 9.02 8.14 15.60
C THR A 176 9.58 8.55 16.96
N TYR A 177 9.71 7.61 17.92
CA TYR A 177 10.19 7.86 19.27
C TYR A 177 11.49 7.11 19.56
N ILE A 178 12.47 7.23 18.65
CA ILE A 178 13.77 6.56 18.78
C ILE A 178 14.78 7.58 19.28
N PHE A 179 15.02 7.65 20.59
CA PHE A 179 15.89 8.65 21.22
C PHE A 179 17.37 8.45 20.94
N GLY A 180 17.83 7.20 20.90
CA GLY A 180 19.20 6.84 20.55
C GLY A 180 19.34 6.41 19.09
N LEU A 181 20.55 6.38 18.60
CA LEU A 181 20.86 5.96 17.24
C LEU A 181 20.46 4.50 17.00
N MET A 182 19.80 4.25 15.90
CA MET A 182 19.41 2.91 15.45
C MET A 182 19.75 2.74 13.97
N MET A 183 20.32 1.60 13.62
CA MET A 183 20.59 1.21 12.23
C MET A 183 19.37 0.49 11.66
N THR A 184 18.85 0.97 10.56
CA THR A 184 17.70 0.37 9.87
C THR A 184 18.13 -0.53 8.70
N ASP A 185 19.28 -0.25 8.11
CA ASP A 185 19.99 -1.08 7.15
C ASP A 185 21.48 -0.71 7.13
N PHE A 186 22.27 -1.31 6.25
CA PHE A 186 23.74 -1.15 6.19
C PHE A 186 24.22 0.30 5.94
N ARG A 187 23.35 1.24 5.59
CA ARG A 187 23.71 2.64 5.34
C ARG A 187 22.80 3.64 6.04
N ASN A 188 21.63 3.21 6.48
CA ASN A 188 20.63 4.10 7.02
C ASN A 188 20.56 3.99 8.55
N LEU A 189 20.77 5.13 9.17
CA LEU A 189 20.63 5.35 10.61
C LEU A 189 19.40 6.21 10.87
N CYS A 190 18.75 6.03 12.00
CA CYS A 190 17.69 6.92 12.44
C CYS A 190 17.86 7.26 13.94
N MET A 191 17.46 8.47 14.27
CA MET A 191 17.38 9.00 15.63
C MET A 191 16.31 10.09 15.63
N ASP A 192 15.32 9.97 16.49
CA ASP A 192 14.18 10.85 16.47
C ASP A 192 13.96 11.59 17.78
N THR A 193 13.32 12.74 17.69
CA THR A 193 12.83 13.49 18.86
C THR A 193 11.34 13.18 19.02
N PRO A 194 10.85 12.97 20.26
CA PRO A 194 9.43 12.65 20.45
C PRO A 194 8.55 13.82 20.02
N ILE A 195 7.70 13.55 19.02
CA ILE A 195 6.66 14.46 18.57
C ILE A 195 5.31 13.84 18.90
N THR A 196 4.47 14.58 19.59
CA THR A 196 3.15 14.13 20.03
C THR A 196 2.01 14.75 19.21
N GLU A 197 2.34 15.65 18.29
CA GLU A 197 1.39 16.33 17.43
C GLU A 197 0.85 15.40 16.33
N TYR A 198 -0.39 15.64 15.92
CA TYR A 198 -1.10 14.83 14.93
C TYR A 198 -0.94 15.39 13.52
N ASN A 199 -0.82 14.51 12.55
CA ASN A 199 -1.03 14.86 11.15
C ASN A 199 -2.50 15.10 10.88
N ASP A 200 -2.85 16.22 10.27
CA ASP A 200 -4.19 16.46 9.76
C ASP A 200 -4.23 16.21 8.24
N THR A 201 -5.31 15.57 7.80
CA THR A 201 -5.53 15.27 6.38
C THR A 201 -6.97 15.56 6.02
N ARG A 202 -7.17 16.28 4.93
CA ARG A 202 -8.47 16.60 4.35
C ARG A 202 -8.53 16.03 2.95
N SER A 203 -9.57 15.30 2.62
CA SER A 203 -9.70 14.72 1.29
C SER A 203 -11.09 14.89 0.71
N VAL A 204 -11.11 15.08 -0.61
CA VAL A 204 -12.31 15.09 -1.44
C VAL A 204 -12.14 13.97 -2.47
N THR A 205 -13.05 13.01 -2.47
CA THR A 205 -13.06 11.92 -3.46
C THR A 205 -14.34 11.98 -4.26
N MET A 206 -14.25 11.90 -5.57
CA MET A 206 -15.39 11.81 -6.48
C MET A 206 -15.27 10.55 -7.33
N THR A 207 -16.37 9.82 -7.49
CA THR A 207 -16.44 8.60 -8.30
C THR A 207 -17.61 8.66 -9.26
N PHE A 208 -17.38 8.40 -10.54
CA PHE A 208 -18.40 8.20 -11.54
C PHE A 208 -18.34 6.76 -12.04
N LYS A 209 -19.48 6.08 -12.11
CA LYS A 209 -19.59 4.71 -12.61
C LYS A 209 -20.68 4.63 -13.70
N TYR A 210 -20.31 4.03 -14.82
CA TYR A 210 -21.22 3.64 -15.87
C TYR A 210 -21.18 2.12 -16.05
N ARG A 211 -22.33 1.47 -15.99
CA ARG A 211 -22.46 0.02 -16.13
C ARG A 211 -23.61 -0.32 -17.06
N ASN A 212 -23.31 -0.85 -18.23
CA ASN A 212 -24.30 -1.31 -19.17
C ASN A 212 -24.09 -2.80 -19.49
N PRO A 213 -24.72 -3.73 -18.76
CA PRO A 213 -24.58 -5.17 -19.00
C PRO A 213 -25.04 -5.60 -20.41
N ILE A 214 -26.06 -4.93 -20.97
CA ILE A 214 -26.59 -5.27 -22.28
C ILE A 214 -25.54 -5.09 -23.39
N THR A 215 -24.81 -3.97 -23.33
CA THR A 215 -23.74 -3.69 -24.29
C THR A 215 -22.37 -4.13 -23.78
N SER A 216 -22.30 -4.70 -22.57
CA SER A 216 -21.08 -5.10 -21.89
C SER A 216 -20.04 -3.97 -21.83
N LEU A 217 -20.50 -2.72 -21.65
CA LEU A 217 -19.65 -1.55 -21.51
C LEU A 217 -19.64 -1.09 -20.06
N PHE A 218 -18.44 -1.01 -19.48
CA PHE A 218 -18.22 -0.58 -18.12
C PHE A 218 -17.18 0.53 -18.12
N PHE A 219 -17.46 1.58 -17.35
CA PHE A 219 -16.54 2.70 -17.15
C PHE A 219 -16.58 3.11 -15.67
N ASN A 220 -15.43 3.34 -15.09
CA ASN A 220 -15.28 3.88 -13.74
C ASN A 220 -14.20 4.95 -13.76
N LEU A 221 -14.48 6.09 -13.11
CA LEU A 221 -13.52 7.18 -12.91
C LEU A 221 -13.58 7.60 -11.45
N THR A 222 -12.44 7.64 -10.79
CA THR A 222 -12.30 8.14 -9.42
C THR A 222 -11.22 9.20 -9.39
N GLY A 223 -11.54 10.37 -8.86
CA GLY A 223 -10.60 11.43 -8.56
C GLY A 223 -10.58 11.70 -7.06
N GLN A 224 -9.40 11.86 -6.50
CA GLN A 224 -9.18 12.25 -5.11
C GLN A 224 -8.20 13.41 -5.08
N TYR A 225 -8.54 14.43 -4.32
CA TYR A 225 -7.62 15.50 -3.94
C TYR A 225 -7.47 15.51 -2.43
N GLU A 226 -6.23 15.61 -1.98
CA GLU A 226 -5.89 15.52 -0.57
C GLU A 226 -4.95 16.66 -0.17
N TRP A 227 -5.19 17.25 0.98
CA TRP A 227 -4.31 18.20 1.66
C TRP A 227 -3.91 17.59 2.99
N SER A 228 -2.62 17.55 3.25
CA SER A 228 -2.09 17.10 4.54
C SER A 228 -1.24 18.19 5.16
N SER A 229 -1.23 18.20 6.48
CA SER A 229 -0.34 19.05 7.26
C SER A 229 0.34 18.20 8.32
N ASN A 230 1.63 18.00 8.13
CA ASN A 230 2.50 17.22 9.00
C ASN A 230 3.21 18.19 9.95
N PRO A 231 3.19 17.97 11.28
CA PRO A 231 3.84 18.85 12.24
C PRO A 231 5.37 18.75 12.21
N TYR A 232 5.91 17.82 11.45
CA TYR A 232 7.36 17.56 11.37
C TYR A 232 7.76 17.13 9.96
N MET A 233 9.04 17.26 9.67
CA MET A 233 9.69 16.74 8.47
C MET A 233 10.80 15.76 8.86
N THR A 234 11.02 14.76 8.03
CA THR A 234 12.21 13.91 8.14
C THR A 234 13.37 14.62 7.46
N ASN A 235 14.42 14.92 8.21
CA ASN A 235 15.67 15.49 7.73
C ASN A 235 16.71 14.39 7.50
N GLN A 236 17.29 14.36 6.30
CA GLN A 236 18.38 13.44 5.94
C GLN A 236 19.72 14.16 6.02
N LEU A 237 20.57 13.67 6.91
CA LEU A 237 21.96 14.14 7.06
C LEU A 237 22.91 13.10 6.45
N PHE A 238 23.71 13.53 5.47
CA PHE A 238 24.72 12.67 4.84
C PHE A 238 26.01 12.74 5.66
N MET A 239 26.45 11.59 6.14
CA MET A 239 27.62 11.41 6.98
C MET A 239 28.49 10.32 6.35
N ASP A 240 29.61 10.69 5.72
CA ASP A 240 30.55 9.77 5.03
C ASP A 240 29.89 8.53 4.40
N ASN A 241 29.80 7.44 5.15
CA ASN A 241 29.24 6.17 4.71
C ASN A 241 27.76 5.97 5.05
N TYR A 242 27.13 6.85 5.85
CA TYR A 242 25.80 6.69 6.39
C TYR A 242 24.87 7.84 6.04
N ILE A 243 23.59 7.56 6.05
CA ILE A 243 22.51 8.53 5.95
C ILE A 243 21.79 8.51 7.30
N LEU A 244 21.90 9.59 8.06
CA LEU A 244 21.17 9.74 9.31
C LEU A 244 19.85 10.46 9.05
N SER A 245 18.74 9.78 9.32
CA SER A 245 17.40 10.34 9.30
C SER A 245 17.02 10.82 10.69
N THR A 246 16.68 12.10 10.82
CA THR A 246 16.19 12.72 12.06
C THR A 246 14.86 13.39 11.81
N ILE A 247 14.07 13.57 12.86
CA ILE A 247 12.85 14.35 12.81
C ILE A 247 13.16 15.81 13.16
N SER A 248 12.76 16.73 12.28
CA SER A 248 12.76 18.16 12.51
C SER A 248 11.35 18.65 12.83
N PRO A 249 11.13 19.47 13.90
CA PRO A 249 9.83 20.03 14.24
C PRO A 249 9.44 21.17 13.29
N THR A 250 9.59 20.94 12.00
CA THR A 250 9.26 21.87 10.93
C THR A 250 7.98 21.39 10.26
N ARG A 251 6.97 22.22 10.27
CA ARG A 251 5.68 21.88 9.63
C ARG A 251 5.85 21.72 8.12
N ASN A 252 5.24 20.68 7.59
CA ASN A 252 5.18 20.37 6.17
C ASN A 252 3.74 20.27 5.71
N ASP A 253 3.37 21.10 4.75
CA ASP A 253 2.05 21.06 4.10
C ASP A 253 2.24 20.43 2.71
N ASP A 254 1.54 19.33 2.46
CA ASP A 254 1.59 18.59 1.20
C ASP A 254 0.22 18.51 0.52
N HIS A 255 0.22 18.28 -0.77
CA HIS A 255 -0.99 18.13 -1.58
C HIS A 255 -0.82 16.95 -2.53
N SER A 256 -1.91 16.22 -2.79
CA SER A 256 -1.89 15.16 -3.80
C SER A 256 -3.17 15.13 -4.64
N LEU A 257 -3.02 14.86 -5.92
CA LEU A 257 -4.09 14.56 -6.86
C LEU A 257 -3.93 13.12 -7.34
N ILE A 258 -4.95 12.31 -7.16
CA ILE A 258 -5.00 10.91 -7.60
C ILE A 258 -6.18 10.75 -8.54
N LEU A 259 -5.92 10.34 -9.78
CA LEU A 259 -6.94 10.02 -10.77
C LEU A 259 -6.81 8.55 -11.18
N ASN A 260 -7.89 7.79 -11.09
CA ASN A 260 -7.94 6.40 -11.53
C ASN A 260 -9.15 6.20 -12.45
N GLY A 261 -8.90 5.68 -13.64
CA GLY A 261 -9.93 5.39 -14.62
C GLY A 261 -9.83 3.96 -15.13
N SER A 262 -10.98 3.35 -15.40
CA SER A 262 -11.05 2.06 -16.07
C SER A 262 -12.19 2.05 -17.07
N ILE A 263 -11.94 1.51 -18.26
CA ILE A 263 -12.95 1.24 -19.26
C ILE A 263 -12.79 -0.18 -19.78
N SER A 264 -13.89 -0.90 -19.91
CA SER A 264 -13.86 -2.23 -20.49
C SER A 264 -15.09 -2.48 -21.35
N LYS A 265 -14.89 -3.23 -22.43
CA LYS A 265 -15.91 -3.60 -23.38
C LYS A 265 -15.85 -5.10 -23.66
N GLY A 266 -16.96 -5.78 -23.41
CA GLY A 266 -17.18 -7.14 -23.90
C GLY A 266 -17.54 -7.14 -25.38
N LEU A 267 -16.85 -7.99 -26.13
CA LEU A 267 -17.04 -8.22 -27.56
C LEU A 267 -17.39 -9.69 -27.82
N MET A 268 -17.87 -10.03 -29.03
CA MET A 268 -18.19 -11.40 -29.43
C MET A 268 -19.12 -12.10 -28.42
N SER A 269 -20.21 -11.43 -28.01
CA SER A 269 -21.17 -11.93 -27.02
C SER A 269 -20.53 -12.32 -25.69
N GLY A 270 -19.53 -11.54 -25.25
CA GLY A 270 -18.84 -11.74 -23.96
C GLY A 270 -17.66 -12.72 -23.99
N ARG A 271 -17.35 -13.31 -25.16
CA ARG A 271 -16.19 -14.20 -25.30
C ARG A 271 -14.86 -13.49 -25.24
N MET A 272 -14.82 -12.19 -25.52
CA MET A 272 -13.63 -11.36 -25.52
C MET A 272 -13.90 -10.07 -24.75
N THR A 273 -12.91 -9.62 -23.99
CA THR A 273 -12.92 -8.33 -23.29
C THR A 273 -11.69 -7.54 -23.69
N ILE A 274 -11.91 -6.30 -24.10
CA ILE A 274 -10.86 -5.30 -24.25
C ILE A 274 -11.05 -4.24 -23.16
N GLY A 275 -9.97 -3.78 -22.59
CA GLY A 275 -10.06 -2.75 -21.56
C GLY A 275 -8.79 -1.93 -21.45
N LEU A 276 -8.91 -0.86 -20.69
CA LEU A 276 -7.87 0.08 -20.36
C LEU A 276 -8.05 0.50 -18.91
N ASP A 277 -7.02 0.29 -18.10
CA ASP A 277 -6.88 0.88 -16.77
C ASP A 277 -5.83 1.99 -16.86
N ALA A 278 -6.12 3.16 -16.30
CA ALA A 278 -5.21 4.30 -16.26
C ALA A 278 -5.22 4.93 -14.87
N GLY A 279 -4.02 5.28 -14.38
CA GLY A 279 -3.81 5.96 -13.12
C GLY A 279 -2.87 7.14 -13.29
N TYR A 280 -3.17 8.24 -12.64
CA TYR A 280 -2.30 9.40 -12.55
C TYR A 280 -2.25 9.87 -11.11
N ILE A 281 -1.04 10.09 -10.62
CA ILE A 281 -0.75 10.63 -9.29
C ILE A 281 0.14 11.85 -9.49
N GLN A 282 -0.21 12.94 -8.85
CA GLN A 282 0.64 14.11 -8.72
C GLN A 282 0.70 14.51 -7.25
N MET A 283 1.91 14.65 -6.73
CA MET A 283 2.19 15.06 -5.36
C MET A 283 3.07 16.28 -5.36
N TRP A 284 2.74 17.24 -4.53
CA TRP A 284 3.56 18.40 -4.22
C TRP A 284 3.92 18.31 -2.75
N ASP A 285 5.19 18.26 -2.44
CA ASP A 285 5.68 18.04 -1.09
C ASP A 285 7.07 18.65 -0.92
N ASN A 286 7.62 18.65 0.28
CA ASN A 286 8.93 19.20 0.58
C ASN A 286 9.84 18.09 1.15
N ALA A 287 11.07 18.05 0.68
CA ALA A 287 12.13 17.22 1.23
C ALA A 287 13.06 18.06 2.09
N MET A 288 13.48 17.55 3.25
CA MET A 288 14.46 18.21 4.09
C MET A 288 15.76 17.42 4.09
N ARG A 289 16.87 18.09 3.72
CA ARG A 289 18.21 17.50 3.63
C ARG A 289 19.25 18.47 4.08
N GLN A 290 20.22 17.99 4.85
CA GLN A 290 21.29 18.85 5.40
C GLN A 290 20.72 20.16 5.98
N ASN A 291 19.53 20.06 6.63
CA ASN A 291 18.76 21.18 7.19
C ASN A 291 18.23 22.18 6.14
N SER A 292 18.29 21.86 4.86
CA SER A 292 17.70 22.66 3.78
C SER A 292 16.40 22.04 3.29
N ILE A 293 15.39 22.85 3.04
CA ILE A 293 14.09 22.43 2.52
C ILE A 293 14.11 22.64 1.02
N SER A 294 13.75 21.60 0.27
CA SER A 294 13.63 21.63 -1.18
C SER A 294 12.22 21.13 -1.58
N PRO A 295 11.40 22.01 -2.14
CA PRO A 295 10.13 21.63 -2.73
C PRO A 295 10.33 20.65 -3.89
N TYR A 296 9.46 19.67 -4.00
CA TYR A 296 9.47 18.73 -5.12
C TYR A 296 8.06 18.40 -5.60
N MET A 297 7.97 18.02 -6.87
CA MET A 297 6.76 17.50 -7.49
C MET A 297 7.03 16.12 -8.07
N LEU A 298 6.24 15.14 -7.63
CA LEU A 298 6.25 13.77 -8.16
C LEU A 298 5.03 13.55 -9.04
N GLN A 299 5.24 13.08 -10.26
CA GLN A 299 4.19 12.67 -11.18
C GLN A 299 4.36 11.21 -11.55
N VAL A 300 3.30 10.42 -11.42
CA VAL A 300 3.27 9.00 -11.79
C VAL A 300 2.10 8.77 -12.73
N LEU A 301 2.40 8.34 -13.95
CA LEU A 301 1.41 7.92 -14.93
C LEU A 301 1.52 6.42 -15.15
N ASN A 302 0.40 5.70 -14.99
CA ASN A 302 0.28 4.27 -15.31
C ASN A 302 -0.81 4.07 -16.35
N ILE A 303 -0.51 3.31 -17.42
CA ILE A 303 -1.47 2.98 -18.48
C ILE A 303 -1.38 1.48 -18.74
N GLN A 304 -2.52 0.78 -18.65
CA GLN A 304 -2.58 -0.68 -18.74
C GLN A 304 -3.72 -1.13 -19.68
N PRO A 305 -3.51 -1.11 -21.00
CA PRO A 305 -4.43 -1.76 -21.92
C PRO A 305 -4.33 -3.28 -21.81
N TYR A 306 -5.46 -3.96 -21.97
CA TYR A 306 -5.52 -5.41 -21.96
C TYR A 306 -6.56 -5.96 -22.94
N LEU A 307 -6.29 -7.15 -23.42
CA LEU A 307 -7.16 -7.95 -24.27
C LEU A 307 -7.18 -9.37 -23.73
N LYS A 308 -8.37 -9.88 -23.43
CA LYS A 308 -8.52 -11.24 -22.93
C LYS A 308 -9.74 -11.91 -23.56
N GLY A 309 -9.59 -13.14 -24.05
CA GLY A 309 -10.75 -13.86 -24.52
C GLY A 309 -10.47 -15.13 -25.32
N HIS A 310 -11.59 -15.75 -25.68
CA HIS A 310 -11.62 -16.92 -26.55
C HIS A 310 -12.04 -16.47 -27.97
N PHE A 311 -11.09 -16.47 -28.90
CA PHE A 311 -11.33 -16.06 -30.27
C PHE A 311 -12.06 -17.16 -31.06
N THR A 312 -11.73 -18.42 -30.73
CA THR A 312 -12.37 -19.61 -31.25
C THR A 312 -12.55 -20.62 -30.12
N ASN A 313 -13.19 -21.77 -30.44
CA ASN A 313 -13.32 -22.85 -29.45
C ASN A 313 -11.97 -23.54 -29.10
N TRP A 314 -10.95 -23.34 -29.92
CA TRP A 314 -9.64 -23.95 -29.77
C TRP A 314 -8.50 -22.94 -29.50
N PHE A 315 -8.79 -21.63 -29.59
CA PHE A 315 -7.78 -20.59 -29.40
C PHE A 315 -8.25 -19.48 -28.47
N SER A 316 -7.43 -19.19 -27.45
CA SER A 316 -7.59 -18.05 -26.56
C SER A 316 -6.28 -17.28 -26.41
N ALA A 317 -6.38 -15.99 -26.18
CA ALA A 317 -5.27 -15.12 -25.89
C ALA A 317 -5.58 -14.20 -24.69
N ASP A 318 -4.55 -13.96 -23.87
CA ASP A 318 -4.54 -12.97 -22.81
C ASP A 318 -3.31 -12.08 -23.03
N TYR A 319 -3.52 -10.81 -23.31
CA TYR A 319 -2.46 -9.82 -23.48
C TYR A 319 -2.68 -8.66 -22.53
N ARG A 320 -1.63 -8.26 -21.84
CA ARG A 320 -1.60 -7.09 -20.98
C ARG A 320 -0.31 -6.32 -21.19
N LEU A 321 -0.45 -5.04 -21.41
CA LEU A 321 0.66 -4.09 -21.39
C LEU A 321 0.54 -3.23 -20.14
N SER A 322 1.64 -2.89 -19.49
CA SER A 322 1.72 -1.91 -18.41
C SER A 322 2.83 -0.93 -18.74
N TYR A 323 2.49 0.30 -18.98
CA TYR A 323 3.42 1.41 -19.12
C TYR A 323 3.36 2.29 -17.88
N SER A 324 4.51 2.59 -17.30
CA SER A 324 4.65 3.49 -16.15
C SER A 324 5.68 4.56 -16.47
N LYS A 325 5.32 5.80 -16.25
CA LYS A 325 6.22 6.96 -16.33
C LYS A 325 6.21 7.66 -14.98
N ASN A 326 7.39 7.80 -14.39
CA ASN A 326 7.60 8.56 -13.15
C ASN A 326 8.49 9.75 -13.47
N THR A 327 8.04 10.93 -13.10
CA THR A 327 8.80 12.18 -13.24
C THR A 327 8.86 12.86 -11.88
N MET A 328 10.04 13.23 -11.46
CA MET A 328 10.26 13.98 -10.24
C MET A 328 11.02 15.26 -10.60
N ASP A 329 10.39 16.38 -10.30
CA ASP A 329 10.99 17.71 -10.43
C ASP A 329 11.31 18.21 -9.03
N ILE A 330 12.54 18.68 -8.81
CA ILE A 330 13.03 19.18 -7.53
C ILE A 330 13.53 20.58 -7.78
N GLU A 331 13.09 21.54 -6.96
CA GLU A 331 13.60 22.90 -7.03
C GLU A 331 15.11 22.91 -6.76
N ASP A 332 15.86 23.61 -7.59
CA ASP A 332 17.33 23.74 -7.51
C ASP A 332 18.14 22.45 -7.70
N ALA A 333 17.52 21.37 -8.23
CA ALA A 333 18.22 20.11 -8.50
C ALA A 333 17.80 19.49 -9.84
N THR A 334 18.62 18.58 -10.33
CA THR A 334 18.29 17.82 -11.55
C THR A 334 17.17 16.83 -11.24
N GLY A 335 16.02 17.01 -11.87
CA GLY A 335 14.90 16.08 -11.77
C GLY A 335 15.21 14.71 -12.37
N SER A 336 14.44 13.70 -12.01
CA SER A 336 14.57 12.35 -12.55
C SER A 336 13.37 11.97 -13.40
N ASN A 337 13.62 11.24 -14.49
CA ASN A 337 12.59 10.74 -15.38
C ASN A 337 12.81 9.24 -15.63
N HIS A 338 11.80 8.46 -15.39
CA HIS A 338 11.90 7.01 -15.45
C HIS A 338 10.71 6.42 -16.20
N ASP A 339 11.01 5.60 -17.21
CA ASP A 339 10.03 4.89 -18.01
C ASP A 339 10.20 3.38 -17.84
N ALA A 340 9.09 2.69 -17.61
CA ALA A 340 9.04 1.23 -17.57
C ALA A 340 7.89 0.69 -18.42
N LEU A 341 8.17 -0.34 -19.20
CA LEU A 341 7.19 -1.06 -19.98
C LEU A 341 7.26 -2.55 -19.63
N LYS A 342 6.09 -3.12 -19.31
CA LYS A 342 5.94 -4.56 -19.05
C LYS A 342 4.85 -5.09 -19.96
N GLN A 343 5.11 -6.20 -20.63
CA GLN A 343 4.14 -6.87 -21.49
C GLN A 343 4.05 -8.33 -21.12
N TYR A 344 2.84 -8.83 -21.10
CA TYR A 344 2.51 -10.22 -20.82
C TYR A 344 1.61 -10.74 -21.94
N LEU A 345 1.98 -11.83 -22.55
CA LEU A 345 1.19 -12.51 -23.58
C LEU A 345 1.07 -13.98 -23.22
N THR A 346 -0.14 -14.48 -23.16
CA THR A 346 -0.40 -15.92 -23.03
C THR A 346 -1.32 -16.34 -24.17
N LEU A 347 -0.83 -17.26 -24.99
CA LEU A 347 -1.60 -17.90 -26.07
C LEU A 347 -1.91 -19.33 -25.66
N THR A 348 -3.18 -19.72 -25.72
CA THR A 348 -3.61 -21.08 -25.40
C THR A 348 -4.34 -21.70 -26.58
N PHE A 349 -3.90 -22.88 -26.98
CA PHE A 349 -4.45 -23.67 -28.08
C PHE A 349 -4.97 -24.99 -27.52
N VAL A 350 -6.18 -25.36 -27.90
CA VAL A 350 -6.81 -26.64 -27.55
C VAL A 350 -7.22 -27.33 -28.85
N PRO A 351 -6.23 -27.85 -29.62
CA PRO A 351 -6.49 -28.42 -30.97
C PRO A 351 -7.41 -29.65 -30.92
N ALA A 352 -7.43 -30.35 -29.81
CA ALA A 352 -8.30 -31.48 -29.56
C ALA A 352 -8.67 -31.56 -28.08
N LYS A 353 -9.76 -32.25 -27.70
CA LYS A 353 -10.26 -32.38 -26.32
C LYS A 353 -9.22 -32.87 -25.32
N LYS A 354 -8.17 -33.55 -25.76
CA LYS A 354 -7.13 -34.13 -24.91
C LYS A 354 -5.84 -33.30 -24.87
N TRP A 355 -5.70 -32.30 -25.71
CA TRP A 355 -4.46 -31.54 -25.84
C TRP A 355 -4.66 -30.07 -25.56
N GLN A 356 -3.78 -29.54 -24.75
CA GLN A 356 -3.68 -28.09 -24.52
C GLN A 356 -2.21 -27.67 -24.69
N VAL A 357 -1.97 -26.67 -25.50
CA VAL A 357 -0.66 -26.03 -25.68
C VAL A 357 -0.79 -24.59 -25.21
N ALA A 358 0.12 -24.15 -24.35
CA ALA A 358 0.21 -22.76 -23.96
C ALA A 358 1.61 -22.21 -24.22
N ILE A 359 1.66 -20.97 -24.72
CA ILE A 359 2.87 -20.19 -24.93
C ILE A 359 2.74 -18.92 -24.13
N GLY A 360 3.68 -18.67 -23.21
CA GLY A 360 3.77 -17.46 -22.39
C GLY A 360 4.97 -16.63 -22.81
N GLY A 361 4.76 -15.34 -23.02
CA GLY A 361 5.81 -14.36 -23.27
C GLY A 361 5.73 -13.22 -22.27
N GLU A 362 6.87 -12.84 -21.72
CA GLU A 362 7.01 -11.67 -20.85
C GLU A 362 8.11 -10.77 -21.41
N HIS A 363 7.85 -9.48 -21.46
CA HIS A 363 8.81 -8.48 -21.87
C HIS A 363 8.88 -7.39 -20.82
N TYR A 364 10.10 -7.07 -20.37
CA TYR A 364 10.40 -6.02 -19.40
C TYR A 364 11.41 -5.06 -20.01
N TYR A 365 11.01 -3.82 -20.16
CA TYR A 365 11.87 -2.73 -20.56
C TYR A 365 11.88 -1.68 -19.46
N THR A 366 13.06 -1.25 -19.05
CA THR A 366 13.25 -0.19 -18.04
C THR A 366 14.33 0.77 -18.55
N LYS A 367 14.02 2.05 -18.59
CA LYS A 367 14.98 3.11 -18.85
C LYS A 367 15.37 3.74 -17.52
N PHE A 368 16.65 3.75 -17.19
CA PHE A 368 17.19 4.35 -15.97
C PHE A 368 17.43 5.86 -16.14
N SER A 369 17.50 6.58 -15.03
CA SER A 369 17.82 8.00 -15.02
C SER A 369 19.25 8.28 -15.55
N SER A 370 20.16 7.33 -15.41
CA SER A 370 21.50 7.35 -16.00
C SER A 370 21.53 7.36 -17.54
N GLY A 371 20.37 7.19 -18.20
CA GLY A 371 20.23 7.03 -19.65
C GLY A 371 20.46 5.61 -20.15
N SER A 372 20.91 4.67 -19.30
CA SER A 372 21.00 3.25 -19.63
C SER A 372 19.61 2.61 -19.69
N SER A 373 19.47 1.46 -20.31
CA SER A 373 18.22 0.71 -20.34
C SER A 373 18.46 -0.78 -20.25
N THR A 374 17.50 -1.50 -19.70
CA THR A 374 17.46 -2.96 -19.72
C THR A 374 16.29 -3.44 -20.55
N ASN A 375 16.50 -4.56 -21.22
CA ASN A 375 15.50 -5.21 -22.05
C ASN A 375 15.58 -6.73 -21.80
N LEU A 376 14.53 -7.28 -21.15
CA LEU A 376 14.45 -8.70 -20.84
C LEU A 376 13.21 -9.29 -21.50
N ILE A 377 13.40 -10.37 -22.26
CA ILE A 377 12.32 -11.15 -22.84
C ILE A 377 12.42 -12.59 -22.29
N LEU A 378 11.35 -13.06 -21.67
CA LEU A 378 11.19 -14.44 -21.23
C LEU A 378 10.15 -15.12 -22.10
N LEU A 379 10.39 -16.36 -22.48
CA LEU A 379 9.49 -17.17 -23.27
C LEU A 379 9.37 -18.55 -22.64
N ASP A 380 8.12 -18.95 -22.39
CA ASP A 380 7.77 -20.24 -21.82
C ASP A 380 6.80 -20.97 -22.75
N ALA A 381 6.86 -22.29 -22.77
CA ALA A 381 5.92 -23.12 -23.49
C ALA A 381 5.51 -24.33 -22.64
N SER A 382 4.26 -24.74 -22.74
CA SER A 382 3.77 -25.93 -22.07
C SER A 382 2.82 -26.72 -22.95
N VAL A 383 2.88 -28.04 -22.83
CA VAL A 383 1.98 -28.97 -23.48
C VAL A 383 1.38 -29.85 -22.39
N ARG A 384 0.05 -29.94 -22.37
CA ARG A 384 -0.70 -30.83 -21.49
C ARG A 384 -1.47 -31.84 -22.30
N TRP A 385 -1.34 -33.09 -21.93
CA TRP A 385 -2.05 -34.20 -22.54
C TRP A 385 -2.89 -34.94 -21.51
N ASN A 386 -4.21 -34.86 -21.66
CA ASN A 386 -5.18 -35.59 -20.85
C ASN A 386 -5.36 -37.00 -21.43
N ILE A 387 -4.59 -37.97 -20.96
CA ILE A 387 -4.64 -39.36 -21.44
C ILE A 387 -5.99 -39.98 -21.13
N SER A 388 -6.45 -39.81 -19.88
CA SER A 388 -7.72 -40.34 -19.41
C SER A 388 -8.35 -39.33 -18.42
N LYS A 389 -9.54 -39.66 -17.88
CA LYS A 389 -10.15 -38.85 -16.81
C LYS A 389 -9.33 -38.85 -15.52
N MET A 390 -8.44 -39.80 -15.36
CA MET A 390 -7.63 -40.00 -14.13
C MET A 390 -6.17 -39.56 -14.31
N VAL A 391 -5.66 -39.45 -15.56
CA VAL A 391 -4.23 -39.23 -15.82
C VAL A 391 -4.00 -38.09 -16.77
N ASP A 392 -3.27 -37.09 -16.30
CA ASP A 392 -2.78 -35.94 -17.06
C ASP A 392 -1.25 -35.96 -17.08
N ILE A 393 -0.64 -35.73 -18.24
CA ILE A 393 0.79 -35.50 -18.39
C ILE A 393 1.00 -34.04 -18.84
N SER A 394 1.94 -33.35 -18.23
CA SER A 394 2.34 -32.03 -18.70
C SER A 394 3.86 -31.92 -18.87
N LEU A 395 4.28 -31.25 -19.92
CA LEU A 395 5.65 -30.87 -20.22
C LEU A 395 5.72 -29.34 -20.25
N THR A 396 6.57 -28.75 -19.44
CA THR A 396 6.76 -27.29 -19.37
C THR A 396 8.23 -26.98 -19.64
N ALA A 397 8.47 -26.12 -20.61
CA ALA A 397 9.78 -25.56 -20.91
C ALA A 397 9.77 -24.07 -20.52
N ALA A 398 10.57 -23.70 -19.54
CA ALA A 398 10.66 -22.35 -19.04
C ALA A 398 11.97 -21.68 -19.47
N ASN A 399 11.88 -20.35 -19.67
CA ASN A 399 12.99 -19.50 -20.06
C ASN A 399 13.71 -20.03 -21.35
N LEU A 400 12.92 -20.28 -22.40
CA LEU A 400 13.40 -20.83 -23.67
C LEU A 400 14.53 -19.98 -24.29
N LEU A 401 14.53 -18.67 -24.06
CA LEU A 401 15.56 -17.74 -24.53
C LEU A 401 16.82 -17.77 -23.68
N ASN A 402 16.84 -18.56 -22.58
CA ASN A 402 17.99 -18.75 -21.69
C ASN A 402 18.53 -17.45 -21.07
N GLN A 403 17.65 -16.56 -20.70
CA GLN A 403 18.03 -15.34 -20.00
C GLN A 403 18.62 -15.67 -18.62
N ARG A 404 19.70 -15.00 -18.24
CA ARG A 404 20.45 -15.30 -17.02
C ARG A 404 20.41 -14.19 -15.99
N GLU A 405 19.95 -13.02 -16.37
CA GLU A 405 20.01 -11.82 -15.55
C GLU A 405 18.74 -10.99 -15.71
N TYR A 406 18.27 -10.44 -14.60
CA TYR A 406 17.19 -9.47 -14.54
C TYR A 406 17.66 -8.27 -13.73
N ARG A 407 17.57 -7.09 -14.32
CA ARG A 407 17.90 -5.82 -13.64
C ARG A 407 16.66 -4.94 -13.57
N TYR A 408 16.46 -4.32 -12.44
CA TYR A 408 15.47 -3.27 -12.28
C TYR A 408 16.01 -2.22 -11.31
N ALA A 409 15.46 -1.01 -11.35
CA ALA A 409 15.76 0.03 -10.40
C ALA A 409 14.54 0.34 -9.50
N SER A 410 14.82 0.69 -8.26
CA SER A 410 13.90 1.31 -7.33
C SER A 410 14.33 2.76 -7.14
N TYR A 411 13.36 3.67 -7.20
CA TYR A 411 13.59 5.10 -7.12
C TYR A 411 13.06 5.61 -5.79
N GLY A 412 13.95 6.19 -4.98
CA GLY A 412 13.60 7.03 -3.84
C GLY A 412 13.62 8.49 -4.24
N LEU A 413 13.26 9.38 -3.31
CA LEU A 413 13.17 10.83 -3.52
C LEU A 413 14.41 11.45 -4.19
N LEU A 414 15.60 10.93 -3.92
CA LEU A 414 16.86 11.40 -4.52
C LEU A 414 17.89 10.25 -4.56
N SER A 415 17.41 9.02 -4.63
CA SER A 415 18.25 7.83 -4.75
C SER A 415 17.69 6.91 -5.80
N GLU A 416 18.57 6.33 -6.58
CA GLU A 416 18.28 5.23 -7.49
C GLU A 416 19.05 4.01 -6.98
N THR A 417 18.35 2.90 -6.77
CA THR A 417 18.95 1.65 -6.36
C THR A 417 18.72 0.62 -7.45
N GLU A 418 19.79 0.19 -8.09
CA GLU A 418 19.75 -0.85 -9.10
C GLU A 418 19.88 -2.22 -8.44
N TYR A 419 18.96 -3.13 -8.78
CA TYR A 419 18.96 -4.51 -8.33
C TYR A 419 19.26 -5.43 -9.51
N MET A 420 20.16 -6.39 -9.29
CA MET A 420 20.50 -7.42 -10.26
C MET A 420 20.20 -8.80 -9.66
N TYR A 421 19.35 -9.57 -10.34
CA TYR A 421 19.02 -10.93 -9.95
C TYR A 421 19.53 -11.93 -10.99
N ARG A 422 20.15 -13.01 -10.53
CA ARG A 422 20.47 -14.15 -11.38
C ARG A 422 19.23 -15.00 -11.59
N LEU A 423 18.83 -15.17 -12.85
CA LEU A 423 17.70 -16.00 -13.22
C LEU A 423 18.15 -17.45 -13.42
N ARG A 424 17.25 -18.37 -13.10
CA ARG A 424 17.41 -19.77 -13.51
C ARG A 424 17.39 -19.83 -15.04
N GLY A 425 18.39 -20.43 -15.64
CA GLY A 425 18.44 -20.63 -17.08
C GLY A 425 17.34 -21.55 -17.59
N ARG A 426 17.37 -21.85 -18.88
CA ARG A 426 16.43 -22.76 -19.53
C ARG A 426 16.23 -24.04 -18.71
N SER A 427 14.98 -24.40 -18.48
CA SER A 427 14.62 -25.62 -17.76
C SER A 427 13.43 -26.30 -18.41
N VAL A 428 13.44 -27.63 -18.37
CA VAL A 428 12.33 -28.46 -18.83
C VAL A 428 11.89 -29.32 -17.67
N MET A 429 10.59 -29.36 -17.44
CA MET A 429 9.96 -30.12 -16.36
C MET A 429 8.83 -30.95 -16.94
N ALA A 430 8.81 -32.24 -16.61
CA ALA A 430 7.69 -33.12 -16.87
C ALA A 430 6.95 -33.43 -15.58
N SER A 431 5.64 -33.45 -15.61
CA SER A 431 4.81 -33.84 -14.46
C SER A 431 3.69 -34.78 -14.90
N ILE A 432 3.37 -35.73 -14.03
CA ILE A 432 2.24 -36.66 -14.19
C ILE A 432 1.32 -36.46 -13.01
N GLN A 433 0.06 -36.15 -13.27
CA GLN A 433 -0.97 -36.00 -12.26
C GLN A 433 -1.94 -37.15 -12.39
N VAL A 434 -2.11 -37.89 -11.28
CA VAL A 434 -3.10 -38.98 -11.16
C VAL A 434 -4.19 -38.53 -10.17
N ARG A 435 -5.44 -38.60 -10.61
CA ARG A 435 -6.61 -38.34 -9.77
C ARG A 435 -7.16 -39.69 -9.31
N LEU A 436 -7.20 -39.91 -8.03
CA LEU A 436 -7.74 -41.10 -7.37
C LEU A 436 -9.24 -40.99 -7.15
#